data_c3239ed8a45c6dbc2b85e5b57817abda
#
_entry.id   c3239ed8a45c6dbc2b85e5b57817abda
#
_cell.length_a   1.000
_cell.length_b   1.000
_cell.length_c   1.000
_cell.angle_alpha   90.00
_cell.angle_beta   90.00
_cell.angle_gamma   90.00
#
_symmetry.space_group_name_H-M   'P 1'
#
loop_
_entity.id
_entity.type
_entity.pdbx_description
1 polymer ?
#
loop_
_entity_poly.entity_id
_entity_poly.type
_entity_poly.pdbx_seq_one_letter_code
_entity_poly.pdbx_strand_id
1 'polypeptide(L)'
;NFIGPDEISSTVLLTALNRFLQEKNGSKMAFLDGAPPERLCQPMVDYITARGGEVHMNSPLREINLNEDSTVKSFTVASLDKNEKKELTADAYVSAMPVDLFKLMIPKQWKGLDAFSKLDGLNGVPVINIHLWFDKKLTDIDHLLFSRSPLLSVYADMSITCKEYEDPNRSMLELVFAPAKDWIN
;
A
#
# COMPACT_ATOMS: atom_id res chain seq x y z
N ASN A 1 -10.84 -12.06 1.37
CA ASN A 1 -11.48 -10.93 2.04
C ASN A 1 -10.66 -10.49 3.23
N PHE A 2 -10.15 -9.26 3.19
CA PHE A 2 -9.37 -8.66 4.29
C PHE A 2 -10.25 -8.04 5.38
N ILE A 3 -11.57 -8.03 5.18
CA ILE A 3 -12.56 -7.44 6.07
C ILE A 3 -13.72 -8.42 6.20
N GLY A 4 -14.29 -8.53 7.38
CA GLY A 4 -15.46 -9.37 7.65
C GLY A 4 -16.70 -8.93 6.85
N PRO A 5 -17.64 -9.85 6.57
CA PRO A 5 -18.83 -9.54 5.78
C PRO A 5 -19.72 -8.46 6.41
N ASP A 6 -19.68 -8.32 7.72
CA ASP A 6 -20.46 -7.32 8.46
C ASP A 6 -19.82 -5.92 8.48
N GLU A 7 -18.54 -5.83 8.10
CA GLU A 7 -17.77 -4.58 8.09
C GLU A 7 -17.49 -4.05 6.68
N ILE A 8 -17.63 -4.90 5.64
CA ILE A 8 -17.32 -4.52 4.27
C ILE A 8 -18.45 -3.68 3.65
N SER A 9 -18.06 -2.64 2.91
CA SER A 9 -19.02 -1.86 2.11
C SER A 9 -19.61 -2.72 0.99
N SER A 10 -20.94 -2.90 1.00
CA SER A 10 -21.66 -3.60 -0.06
C SER A 10 -21.47 -2.93 -1.42
N THR A 11 -21.42 -1.61 -1.47
CA THR A 11 -21.16 -0.86 -2.71
C THR A 11 -19.80 -1.20 -3.31
N VAL A 12 -18.75 -1.24 -2.50
CA VAL A 12 -17.40 -1.61 -2.95
C VAL A 12 -17.37 -3.05 -3.45
N LEU A 13 -17.97 -3.98 -2.71
CA LEU A 13 -18.06 -5.39 -3.10
C LEU A 13 -18.79 -5.57 -4.43
N LEU A 14 -19.97 -4.95 -4.57
CA LEU A 14 -20.77 -5.03 -5.80
C LEU A 14 -20.04 -4.40 -6.98
N THR A 15 -19.32 -3.30 -6.79
CA THR A 15 -18.49 -2.67 -7.84
C THR A 15 -17.41 -3.62 -8.33
N ALA A 16 -16.70 -4.29 -7.43
CA ALA A 16 -15.68 -5.26 -7.78
C ALA A 16 -16.27 -6.48 -8.51
N LEU A 17 -17.36 -7.05 -8.00
CA LEU A 17 -18.06 -8.18 -8.64
C LEU A 17 -18.58 -7.81 -10.02
N ASN A 18 -19.15 -6.62 -10.18
CA ASN A 18 -19.65 -6.15 -11.47
C ASN A 18 -18.52 -6.09 -12.52
N ARG A 19 -17.34 -5.59 -12.14
CA ARG A 19 -16.17 -5.58 -13.03
C ARG A 19 -15.70 -6.98 -13.38
N PHE A 20 -15.64 -7.89 -12.41
CA PHE A 20 -15.26 -9.27 -12.65
C PHE A 20 -16.18 -9.99 -13.65
N LEU A 21 -17.47 -9.68 -13.60
CA LEU A 21 -18.47 -10.35 -14.44
C LEU A 21 -18.66 -9.69 -15.81
N GLN A 22 -18.54 -8.37 -15.91
CA GLN A 22 -18.88 -7.62 -17.11
C GLN A 22 -17.69 -7.26 -17.99
N GLU A 23 -16.50 -7.05 -17.42
CA GLU A 23 -15.34 -6.68 -18.20
C GLU A 23 -14.63 -7.89 -18.79
N LYS A 24 -14.24 -7.80 -20.07
CA LYS A 24 -13.40 -8.81 -20.71
C LYS A 24 -12.08 -8.93 -19.92
N ASN A 25 -11.80 -10.13 -19.44
CA ASN A 25 -10.67 -10.41 -18.55
C ASN A 25 -10.74 -9.77 -17.15
N GLY A 26 -11.88 -9.26 -16.71
CA GLY A 26 -12.04 -8.62 -15.40
C GLY A 26 -11.77 -9.53 -14.21
N SER A 27 -11.89 -10.86 -14.40
CA SER A 27 -11.59 -11.87 -13.37
C SER A 27 -10.17 -12.44 -13.46
N LYS A 28 -9.36 -12.03 -14.45
CA LYS A 28 -7.98 -12.49 -14.54
C LYS A 28 -7.11 -11.80 -13.50
N MET A 29 -6.37 -12.60 -12.76
CA MET A 29 -5.34 -12.13 -11.84
C MET A 29 -3.98 -12.16 -12.53
N ALA A 30 -3.15 -11.20 -12.18
CA ALA A 30 -1.77 -11.13 -12.66
C ALA A 30 -0.85 -10.79 -11.50
N PHE A 31 0.35 -11.34 -11.54
CA PHE A 31 1.45 -10.95 -10.66
C PHE A 31 2.35 -9.95 -11.37
N LEU A 32 3.02 -9.12 -10.58
CA LEU A 32 4.12 -8.32 -11.09
C LEU A 32 5.26 -9.27 -11.48
N ASP A 33 5.75 -9.15 -12.71
CA ASP A 33 6.90 -9.95 -13.18
C ASP A 33 8.20 -9.36 -12.62
N GLY A 34 8.44 -9.63 -11.38
CA GLY A 34 9.62 -9.22 -10.65
C GLY A 34 9.33 -8.39 -9.38
N ALA A 35 10.39 -7.99 -8.69
CA ALA A 35 10.26 -7.27 -7.42
C ALA A 35 9.67 -5.86 -7.61
N PRO A 36 8.79 -5.41 -6.70
CA PRO A 36 8.15 -4.09 -6.79
C PRO A 36 9.12 -2.91 -6.92
N PRO A 37 10.28 -2.87 -6.21
CA PRO A 37 11.22 -1.77 -6.36
C PRO A 37 11.67 -1.56 -7.81
N GLU A 38 12.06 -2.62 -8.50
CA GLU A 38 12.63 -2.58 -9.85
C GLU A 38 11.55 -2.48 -10.92
N ARG A 39 10.43 -3.18 -10.73
CA ARG A 39 9.39 -3.30 -11.77
C ARG A 39 8.33 -2.21 -11.70
N LEU A 40 8.07 -1.68 -10.52
CA LEU A 40 7.03 -0.67 -10.33
C LEU A 40 7.63 0.69 -9.94
N CYS A 41 8.50 0.73 -8.92
CA CYS A 41 8.95 2.00 -8.36
C CYS A 41 10.04 2.67 -9.22
N GLN A 42 11.07 1.93 -9.64
CA GLN A 42 12.18 2.49 -10.40
C GLN A 42 11.75 3.16 -11.72
N PRO A 43 10.88 2.56 -12.55
CA PRO A 43 10.39 3.23 -13.74
C PRO A 43 9.69 4.57 -13.50
N MET A 44 8.99 4.71 -12.35
CA MET A 44 8.38 5.98 -11.95
C MET A 44 9.43 7.00 -11.53
N VAL A 45 10.44 6.58 -10.78
CA VAL A 45 11.57 7.44 -10.39
C VAL A 45 12.30 7.94 -11.64
N ASP A 46 12.60 7.05 -12.59
CA ASP A 46 13.29 7.40 -13.84
C ASP A 46 12.45 8.38 -14.67
N TYR A 47 11.14 8.20 -14.71
CA TYR A 47 10.24 9.10 -15.41
C TYR A 47 10.23 10.52 -14.80
N ILE A 48 10.24 10.60 -13.48
CA ILE A 48 10.28 11.88 -12.72
C ILE A 48 11.61 12.58 -12.96
N THR A 49 12.72 11.88 -12.78
CA THR A 49 14.07 12.45 -12.90
C THR A 49 14.41 12.86 -14.33
N ALA A 50 13.97 12.11 -15.34
CA ALA A 50 14.13 12.50 -16.73
C ALA A 50 13.43 13.81 -17.11
N ARG A 51 12.50 14.29 -16.26
CA ARG A 51 11.77 15.57 -16.43
C ARG A 51 12.22 16.65 -15.46
N GLY A 52 13.38 16.47 -14.81
CA GLY A 52 13.95 17.42 -13.87
C GLY A 52 13.33 17.40 -12.48
N GLY A 53 12.47 16.38 -12.19
CA GLY A 53 11.96 16.18 -10.84
C GLY A 53 12.96 15.42 -9.96
N GLU A 54 12.70 15.41 -8.66
CA GLU A 54 13.54 14.76 -7.66
C GLU A 54 12.73 13.78 -6.82
N VAL A 55 13.36 12.69 -6.41
CA VAL A 55 12.81 11.72 -5.44
C VAL A 55 13.75 11.64 -4.26
N HIS A 56 13.27 12.02 -3.09
CA HIS A 56 14.04 12.01 -1.84
C HIS A 56 13.59 10.83 -0.97
N MET A 57 14.42 9.82 -0.88
CA MET A 57 14.24 8.72 0.07
C MET A 57 14.64 9.14 1.48
N ASN A 58 14.23 8.37 2.50
CA ASN A 58 14.56 8.63 3.92
C ASN A 58 14.23 10.08 4.37
N SER A 59 13.15 10.64 3.79
CA SER A 59 12.75 12.04 4.00
C SER A 59 11.31 12.14 4.52
N PRO A 60 11.04 11.63 5.74
CA PRO A 60 9.69 11.64 6.28
C PRO A 60 9.18 13.06 6.50
N LEU A 61 7.91 13.28 6.14
CA LEU A 61 7.17 14.49 6.50
C LEU A 61 7.05 14.59 8.02
N ARG A 62 7.32 15.74 8.58
CA ARG A 62 7.23 16.02 10.02
C ARG A 62 6.12 16.98 10.36
N GLU A 63 5.86 17.96 9.48
CA GLU A 63 4.87 18.99 9.75
C GLU A 63 4.32 19.56 8.45
N ILE A 64 3.05 19.91 8.47
CA ILE A 64 2.37 20.71 7.44
C ILE A 64 2.22 22.11 8.02
N ASN A 65 3.00 23.07 7.50
CA ASN A 65 2.94 24.45 7.92
C ASN A 65 1.84 25.18 7.17
N LEU A 66 1.06 25.99 7.86
CA LEU A 66 -0.05 26.74 7.30
C LEU A 66 0.23 28.24 7.26
N ASN A 67 -0.37 28.90 6.30
CA ASN A 67 -0.57 30.36 6.28
C ASN A 67 -1.70 30.76 7.25
N GLU A 68 -1.87 32.06 7.47
CA GLU A 68 -2.94 32.61 8.33
C GLU A 68 -4.35 32.24 7.80
N ASP A 69 -4.51 32.10 6.51
CA ASP A 69 -5.76 31.69 5.85
C ASP A 69 -5.99 30.16 5.85
N SER A 70 -5.16 29.41 6.57
CA SER A 70 -5.20 27.94 6.64
C SER A 70 -4.85 27.19 5.34
N THR A 71 -4.31 27.88 4.32
CA THR A 71 -3.69 27.21 3.17
C THR A 71 -2.31 26.66 3.51
N VAL A 72 -1.81 25.69 2.74
CA VAL A 72 -0.46 25.14 2.98
C VAL A 72 0.59 26.18 2.60
N LYS A 73 1.45 26.52 3.54
CA LYS A 73 2.64 27.33 3.34
C LYS A 73 3.82 26.50 2.86
N SER A 74 4.06 25.37 3.55
CA SER A 74 5.23 24.53 3.30
C SER A 74 5.10 23.19 3.99
N PHE A 75 5.95 22.24 3.61
CA PHE A 75 6.17 20.99 4.32
C PHE A 75 7.53 21.00 5.02
N THR A 76 7.56 20.63 6.31
CA THR A 76 8.81 20.33 7.00
C THR A 76 9.10 18.85 6.86
N VAL A 77 10.20 18.50 6.20
CA VAL A 77 10.70 17.15 6.05
C VAL A 77 11.99 16.96 6.86
N ALA A 78 12.19 15.75 7.40
CA ALA A 78 13.46 15.40 8.02
C ALA A 78 14.29 14.60 7.00
N SER A 79 15.61 14.86 6.95
CA SER A 79 16.55 13.96 6.29
C SER A 79 17.12 13.01 7.34
N LEU A 80 16.77 11.73 7.28
CA LEU A 80 17.29 10.75 8.24
C LEU A 80 18.79 10.52 8.06
N ASP A 81 19.27 10.65 6.82
CA ASP A 81 20.68 10.45 6.49
C ASP A 81 21.57 11.57 7.03
N LYS A 82 21.04 12.80 7.12
CA LYS A 82 21.77 13.99 7.55
C LYS A 82 21.38 14.50 8.93
N ASN A 83 20.36 13.88 9.54
CA ASN A 83 19.76 14.37 10.79
C ASN A 83 19.38 15.85 10.78
N GLU A 84 18.88 16.33 9.64
CA GLU A 84 18.52 17.73 9.40
C GLU A 84 17.03 17.83 9.10
N LYS A 85 16.44 18.99 9.36
CA LYS A 85 15.10 19.35 8.91
C LYS A 85 15.20 20.39 7.79
N LYS A 86 14.36 20.22 6.77
CA LYS A 86 14.26 21.14 5.64
C LYS A 86 12.81 21.54 5.43
N GLU A 87 12.59 22.83 5.18
CA GLU A 87 11.30 23.34 4.77
C GLU A 87 11.23 23.36 3.23
N LEU A 88 10.15 22.77 2.69
CA LEU A 88 9.91 22.68 1.25
C LEU A 88 8.67 23.48 0.90
N THR A 89 8.79 24.34 -0.10
CA THR A 89 7.69 25.12 -0.67
C THR A 89 7.39 24.66 -2.08
N ALA A 90 6.12 24.70 -2.47
CA ALA A 90 5.65 24.34 -3.80
C ALA A 90 4.34 25.08 -4.12
N ASP A 91 3.95 25.08 -5.39
CA ASP A 91 2.67 25.64 -5.85
C ASP A 91 1.48 24.74 -5.47
N ALA A 92 1.70 23.43 -5.33
CA ALA A 92 0.71 22.46 -4.92
C ALA A 92 1.33 21.33 -4.08
N TYR A 93 0.55 20.78 -3.18
CA TYR A 93 0.97 19.72 -2.27
C TYR A 93 0.02 18.54 -2.39
N VAL A 94 0.57 17.34 -2.54
CA VAL A 94 -0.21 16.09 -2.62
C VAL A 94 0.25 15.14 -1.54
N SER A 95 -0.68 14.65 -0.73
CA SER A 95 -0.42 13.62 0.27
C SER A 95 -0.94 12.28 -0.24
N ALA A 96 -0.06 11.28 -0.33
CA ALA A 96 -0.39 9.89 -0.63
C ALA A 96 -0.06 8.96 0.56
N MET A 97 -0.08 9.49 1.77
CA MET A 97 0.16 8.72 2.99
C MET A 97 -1.03 7.82 3.34
N PRO A 98 -0.78 6.67 4.00
CA PRO A 98 -1.86 5.88 4.61
C PRO A 98 -2.72 6.73 5.53
N VAL A 99 -4.03 6.45 5.55
CA VAL A 99 -5.04 7.29 6.23
C VAL A 99 -4.73 7.49 7.71
N ASP A 100 -4.26 6.47 8.41
CA ASP A 100 -3.99 6.56 9.85
C ASP A 100 -2.81 7.50 10.15
N LEU A 101 -1.76 7.44 9.33
CA LEU A 101 -0.64 8.39 9.41
C LEU A 101 -1.08 9.81 9.04
N PHE A 102 -1.92 9.95 8.02
CA PHE A 102 -2.42 11.24 7.59
C PHE A 102 -3.26 11.91 8.71
N LYS A 103 -4.11 11.17 9.40
CA LYS A 103 -4.87 11.65 10.58
C LYS A 103 -3.96 12.24 11.67
N LEU A 104 -2.77 11.65 11.87
CA LEU A 104 -1.80 12.14 12.85
C LEU A 104 -1.11 13.42 12.39
N MET A 105 -0.96 13.61 11.07
CA MET A 105 -0.26 14.73 10.47
C MET A 105 -1.13 15.94 10.17
N ILE A 106 -2.45 15.77 10.10
CA ILE A 106 -3.41 16.85 9.80
C ILE A 106 -3.30 17.97 10.82
N PRO A 107 -3.11 19.23 10.37
CA PRO A 107 -3.18 20.39 11.23
C PRO A 107 -4.50 20.52 11.97
N LYS A 108 -4.46 20.97 13.23
CA LYS A 108 -5.67 21.10 14.05
C LYS A 108 -6.75 21.99 13.38
N GLN A 109 -6.33 23.02 12.66
CA GLN A 109 -7.21 23.93 11.94
C GLN A 109 -8.05 23.23 10.86
N TRP A 110 -7.57 22.13 10.30
CA TRP A 110 -8.28 21.39 9.26
C TRP A 110 -9.26 20.35 9.77
N LYS A 111 -9.14 19.92 11.02
CA LYS A 111 -10.01 18.87 11.59
C LYS A 111 -11.50 19.19 11.56
N GLY A 112 -11.86 20.49 11.58
CA GLY A 112 -13.23 20.96 11.49
C GLY A 112 -13.75 21.22 10.06
N LEU A 113 -12.90 21.08 9.04
CA LEU A 113 -13.31 21.31 7.66
C LEU A 113 -14.06 20.07 7.11
N ASP A 114 -15.09 20.33 6.33
CA ASP A 114 -15.96 19.27 5.75
C ASP A 114 -15.16 18.24 4.94
N ALA A 115 -14.12 18.68 4.23
CA ALA A 115 -13.24 17.82 3.46
C ALA A 115 -12.53 16.75 4.31
N PHE A 116 -12.26 17.04 5.59
CA PHE A 116 -11.54 16.15 6.50
C PHE A 116 -12.43 15.49 7.56
N SER A 117 -13.67 15.93 7.72
CA SER A 117 -14.60 15.43 8.73
C SER A 117 -14.89 13.92 8.61
N LYS A 118 -14.79 13.38 7.39
CA LYS A 118 -15.04 11.96 7.11
C LYS A 118 -13.84 11.06 7.38
N LEU A 119 -12.65 11.61 7.62
CA LEU A 119 -11.44 10.81 7.87
C LEU A 119 -11.54 9.96 9.13
N ASP A 120 -12.25 10.43 10.15
CA ASP A 120 -12.40 9.70 11.41
C ASP A 120 -13.13 8.36 11.21
N GLY A 121 -13.99 8.26 10.20
CA GLY A 121 -14.67 7.03 9.81
C GLY A 121 -13.82 6.05 8.97
N LEU A 122 -12.63 6.45 8.53
CA LEU A 122 -11.73 5.61 7.77
C LEU A 122 -10.67 4.99 8.68
N ASN A 123 -10.52 3.68 8.64
CA ASN A 123 -9.52 2.97 9.43
C ASN A 123 -8.71 2.04 8.52
N GLY A 124 -7.41 1.97 8.77
CA GLY A 124 -6.54 0.99 8.14
C GLY A 124 -6.87 -0.43 8.62
N VAL A 125 -6.73 -1.39 7.73
CA VAL A 125 -6.84 -2.81 8.07
C VAL A 125 -5.43 -3.38 8.12
N PRO A 126 -4.94 -3.80 9.30
CA PRO A 126 -3.61 -4.39 9.40
C PRO A 126 -3.58 -5.76 8.74
N VAL A 127 -2.45 -6.03 8.11
CA VAL A 127 -2.16 -7.28 7.41
C VAL A 127 -0.80 -7.80 7.88
N ILE A 128 -0.68 -9.11 8.05
CA ILE A 128 0.59 -9.78 8.32
C ILE A 128 0.95 -10.62 7.09
N ASN A 129 2.13 -10.37 6.52
CA ASN A 129 2.71 -11.22 5.49
C ASN A 129 3.78 -12.12 6.11
N ILE A 130 3.71 -13.42 5.80
CA ILE A 130 4.72 -14.40 6.18
C ILE A 130 5.29 -15.02 4.93
N HIS A 131 6.61 -14.99 4.80
CA HIS A 131 7.35 -15.65 3.74
C HIS A 131 8.01 -16.92 4.28
N LEU A 132 7.72 -18.06 3.65
CA LEU A 132 8.27 -19.35 4.05
C LEU A 132 9.03 -19.97 2.88
N TRP A 133 10.29 -20.28 3.10
CA TRP A 133 11.15 -20.98 2.15
C TRP A 133 11.22 -22.47 2.50
N PHE A 134 11.00 -23.30 1.49
CA PHE A 134 11.04 -24.76 1.61
C PHE A 134 12.18 -25.32 0.75
N ASP A 135 12.80 -26.36 1.23
CA ASP A 135 13.88 -27.08 0.55
C ASP A 135 13.39 -28.04 -0.56
N LYS A 136 12.08 -28.07 -0.80
CA LYS A 136 11.42 -28.86 -1.84
C LYS A 136 10.28 -28.07 -2.50
N LYS A 137 9.92 -28.49 -3.72
CA LYS A 137 8.73 -27.97 -4.41
C LYS A 137 7.47 -28.51 -3.74
N LEU A 138 6.54 -27.62 -3.41
CA LEU A 138 5.28 -27.95 -2.75
C LEU A 138 4.10 -28.01 -3.72
N THR A 139 4.14 -27.24 -4.80
CA THR A 139 3.04 -27.12 -5.75
C THR A 139 3.54 -26.63 -7.11
N ASP A 140 2.74 -26.88 -8.15
CA ASP A 140 2.95 -26.36 -9.52
C ASP A 140 1.89 -25.30 -9.88
N ILE A 141 1.14 -24.81 -8.88
CA ILE A 141 0.06 -23.83 -9.09
C ILE A 141 0.65 -22.44 -9.27
N ASP A 142 0.44 -21.84 -10.43
CA ASP A 142 0.99 -20.55 -10.86
C ASP A 142 0.07 -19.34 -10.60
N HIS A 143 -0.85 -19.45 -9.66
CA HIS A 143 -1.79 -18.39 -9.32
C HIS A 143 -2.05 -18.28 -7.83
N LEU A 144 -2.66 -17.15 -7.44
CA LEU A 144 -3.05 -16.87 -6.08
C LEU A 144 -4.19 -17.80 -5.64
N LEU A 145 -4.07 -18.35 -4.45
CA LEU A 145 -5.06 -19.23 -3.82
C LEU A 145 -5.75 -18.48 -2.67
N PHE A 146 -7.07 -18.60 -2.63
CA PHE A 146 -7.88 -18.11 -1.52
C PHE A 146 -8.09 -19.19 -0.48
N SER A 147 -7.88 -18.87 0.78
CA SER A 147 -8.11 -19.78 1.89
C SER A 147 -9.52 -19.60 2.47
N ARG A 148 -10.03 -20.69 3.09
CA ARG A 148 -11.24 -20.65 3.92
C ARG A 148 -10.92 -20.43 5.40
N SER A 149 -9.65 -20.26 5.75
CA SER A 149 -9.24 -19.93 7.11
C SER A 149 -9.78 -18.56 7.49
N PRO A 150 -10.21 -18.36 8.74
CA PRO A 150 -10.65 -17.06 9.22
C PRO A 150 -9.51 -16.02 9.26
N LEU A 151 -8.26 -16.45 9.28
CA LEU A 151 -7.09 -15.59 9.38
C LEU A 151 -6.25 -15.58 8.10
N LEU A 152 -5.88 -16.73 7.55
CA LEU A 152 -5.15 -16.82 6.28
C LEU A 152 -6.11 -16.50 5.12
N SER A 153 -5.95 -15.33 4.52
CA SER A 153 -6.81 -14.89 3.42
C SER A 153 -6.41 -15.45 2.08
N VAL A 154 -5.16 -15.25 1.71
CA VAL A 154 -4.61 -15.66 0.42
C VAL A 154 -3.17 -16.12 0.56
N TYR A 155 -2.73 -16.94 -0.38
CA TYR A 155 -1.33 -17.37 -0.47
C TYR A 155 -0.97 -17.72 -1.92
N ALA A 156 0.33 -17.69 -2.22
CA ALA A 156 0.87 -18.08 -3.52
C ALA A 156 2.27 -18.67 -3.36
N ASP A 157 2.67 -19.52 -4.29
CA ASP A 157 4.06 -19.94 -4.42
C ASP A 157 4.80 -18.94 -5.31
N MET A 158 5.53 -18.05 -4.68
CA MET A 158 6.27 -16.97 -5.35
C MET A 158 7.44 -17.50 -6.15
N SER A 159 7.92 -18.72 -5.90
CA SER A 159 8.94 -19.38 -6.73
C SER A 159 8.43 -19.79 -8.12
N ILE A 160 7.13 -19.62 -8.37
CA ILE A 160 6.49 -19.84 -9.68
C ILE A 160 6.07 -18.51 -10.30
N THR A 161 5.55 -17.60 -9.48
CA THR A 161 4.88 -16.37 -9.94
C THR A 161 5.79 -15.14 -9.96
N CYS A 162 6.95 -15.18 -9.28
CA CYS A 162 7.87 -14.05 -9.19
C CYS A 162 9.27 -14.46 -9.64
N LYS A 163 9.79 -13.80 -10.65
CA LYS A 163 11.05 -14.10 -11.30
C LYS A 163 12.26 -14.08 -10.36
N GLU A 164 12.27 -13.18 -9.38
CA GLU A 164 13.35 -13.07 -8.41
C GLU A 164 13.43 -14.26 -7.45
N TYR A 165 12.34 -15.01 -7.29
CA TYR A 165 12.25 -16.19 -6.43
C TYR A 165 12.13 -17.49 -7.21
N GLU A 166 12.25 -17.44 -8.55
CA GLU A 166 12.08 -18.61 -9.43
C GLU A 166 13.03 -19.74 -9.03
N ASP A 167 12.45 -20.89 -8.68
CA ASP A 167 13.20 -22.10 -8.37
C ASP A 167 12.35 -23.34 -8.76
N PRO A 168 12.84 -24.19 -9.66
CA PRO A 168 12.11 -25.37 -10.09
C PRO A 168 12.03 -26.47 -9.03
N ASN A 169 12.91 -26.45 -8.03
CA ASN A 169 13.04 -27.51 -7.04
C ASN A 169 12.53 -27.12 -5.64
N ARG A 170 12.35 -25.82 -5.40
CA ARG A 170 12.02 -25.27 -4.09
C ARG A 170 10.78 -24.40 -4.19
N SER A 171 10.12 -24.19 -3.07
CA SER A 171 8.99 -23.29 -2.95
C SER A 171 9.30 -22.12 -2.02
N MET A 172 8.81 -20.94 -2.40
CA MET A 172 8.73 -19.78 -1.54
C MET A 172 7.26 -19.37 -1.43
N LEU A 173 6.64 -19.69 -0.30
CA LEU A 173 5.24 -19.32 -0.08
C LEU A 173 5.16 -17.91 0.53
N GLU A 174 4.35 -17.07 -0.07
CA GLU A 174 3.85 -15.85 0.54
C GLU A 174 2.44 -16.09 1.07
N LEU A 175 2.25 -15.86 2.37
CA LEU A 175 0.97 -16.04 3.07
C LEU A 175 0.50 -14.69 3.61
N VAL A 176 -0.73 -14.31 3.29
CA VAL A 176 -1.34 -13.06 3.71
C VAL A 176 -2.42 -13.32 4.74
N PHE A 177 -2.18 -12.84 5.95
CA PHE A 177 -3.10 -12.95 7.09
C PHE A 177 -3.86 -11.65 7.27
N ALA A 178 -5.18 -11.70 7.13
CA ALA A 178 -6.06 -10.56 7.28
C ALA A 178 -7.51 -10.98 7.60
N PRO A 179 -8.25 -10.21 8.40
CA PRO A 179 -7.76 -9.05 9.16
C PRO A 179 -6.83 -9.46 10.30
N ALA A 180 -5.81 -8.67 10.56
CA ALA A 180 -4.82 -9.00 11.61
C ALA A 180 -4.94 -8.08 12.85
N LYS A 181 -6.05 -7.37 13.01
CA LYS A 181 -6.26 -6.40 14.08
C LYS A 181 -6.14 -6.97 15.49
N ASP A 182 -6.48 -8.25 15.68
CA ASP A 182 -6.42 -8.92 16.98
C ASP A 182 -5.03 -9.51 17.30
N TRP A 183 -4.09 -9.43 16.34
CA TRP A 183 -2.76 -10.03 16.39
C TRP A 183 -1.63 -9.00 16.38
N ILE A 184 -1.95 -7.75 16.06
CA ILE A 184 -1.02 -6.62 16.04
C ILE A 184 -1.44 -5.67 17.16
N ASN A 185 -0.57 -5.56 18.19
CA ASN A 185 -0.73 -4.63 19.32
C ASN A 185 -0.13 -3.26 18.98
#